data_8e8debf91ff7f4978bec13b7ed3844a5
#
_entry.id   8e8debf91ff7f4978bec13b7ed3844a5
#
_cell.length_a   1.000
_cell.length_b   1.000
_cell.length_c   1.000
_cell.angle_alpha   90.00
_cell.angle_beta   90.00
_cell.angle_gamma   90.00
#
_symmetry.space_group_name_H-M   'P 1'
#
loop_
_entity.id
_entity.type
_entity.pdbx_description
1 polymer ?
#
loop_
_entity_poly.entity_id
_entity_poly.type
_entity_poly.pdbx_seq_one_letter_code
_entity_poly.pdbx_strand_id
1 'polypeptide(L)'
;MAAAGALLLVGGTLSQYQELALLGALAVLAVATAALAVGRPAAVTVTRSLPMGTRSSPGRSVRVHMSARNTGRRTLRISERVVGPDGGHDVTLPALPGNGTGGSDYWLQSHRRGLLELGPLSAGRSDPLGLARSVRVHGATDQVWIHPSWQYLKAIPVGNVADPDGEVDGARAGTLTFHTLRDYAPGDDLRHVHWRSSARLDRLVVREYVDTSQTRVCVLVDDRPTEDGAARLDEVAGAAASLLATGVRASLHCELRLVSGRGRDSSAGLPSLLDLLAEAEPTPGADLADALHLARTHSQGDTAILVSGGLDATDLRLFGQLGDRYSGLFAAAIGQRETPPAPDPVTLIQAGDAASFADRWNEAPWPR
;
A
#
# COMPACT_ATOMS: atom_id res chain seq x y z
N MET A 1 -41.96 -4.83 -16.08
CA MET A 1 -42.81 -4.02 -16.98
C MET A 1 -43.25 -4.81 -18.21
N ALA A 2 -42.37 -5.41 -19.02
CA ALA A 2 -42.77 -6.18 -20.22
C ALA A 2 -43.74 -7.33 -19.91
N ALA A 3 -43.45 -8.13 -18.89
CA ALA A 3 -44.33 -9.24 -18.47
C ALA A 3 -45.70 -8.75 -17.98
N ALA A 4 -45.75 -7.66 -17.22
CA ALA A 4 -46.97 -7.06 -16.74
C ALA A 4 -47.81 -6.49 -17.92
N GLY A 5 -47.15 -5.83 -18.89
CA GLY A 5 -47.79 -5.35 -20.11
C GLY A 5 -48.38 -6.49 -20.95
N ALA A 6 -47.65 -7.58 -21.12
CA ALA A 6 -48.10 -8.77 -21.81
C ALA A 6 -49.30 -9.45 -21.10
N LEU A 7 -49.25 -9.55 -19.77
CA LEU A 7 -50.37 -10.08 -18.98
C LEU A 7 -51.64 -9.22 -19.09
N LEU A 8 -51.51 -7.90 -19.03
CA LEU A 8 -52.62 -6.97 -19.22
C LEU A 8 -53.21 -7.07 -20.65
N LEU A 9 -52.35 -7.21 -21.67
CA LEU A 9 -52.80 -7.37 -23.05
C LEU A 9 -53.56 -8.68 -23.22
N VAL A 10 -53.00 -9.80 -22.80
CA VAL A 10 -53.62 -11.11 -22.91
C VAL A 10 -54.87 -11.21 -22.03
N GLY A 11 -54.79 -10.76 -20.79
CA GLY A 11 -55.95 -10.76 -19.87
C GLY A 11 -57.08 -9.87 -20.33
N GLY A 12 -56.77 -8.66 -20.85
CA GLY A 12 -57.75 -7.73 -21.38
C GLY A 12 -58.43 -8.24 -22.63
N THR A 13 -57.69 -8.92 -23.53
CA THR A 13 -58.27 -9.54 -24.73
C THR A 13 -59.15 -10.75 -24.41
N LEU A 14 -58.71 -11.61 -23.46
CA LEU A 14 -59.48 -12.78 -23.06
C LEU A 14 -60.77 -12.42 -22.28
N SER A 15 -60.69 -11.40 -21.44
CA SER A 15 -61.84 -10.92 -20.64
C SER A 15 -62.71 -9.86 -21.35
N GLN A 16 -62.39 -9.55 -22.62
CA GLN A 16 -63.07 -8.55 -23.45
C GLN A 16 -63.07 -7.13 -22.86
N TYR A 17 -62.12 -6.80 -21.95
CA TYR A 17 -61.91 -5.46 -21.42
C TYR A 17 -60.96 -4.67 -22.32
N GLN A 18 -61.50 -3.83 -23.20
CA GLN A 18 -60.78 -3.08 -24.23
C GLN A 18 -59.75 -2.11 -23.61
N GLU A 19 -60.09 -1.50 -22.46
CA GLU A 19 -59.15 -0.58 -21.75
C GLU A 19 -57.92 -1.29 -21.26
N LEU A 20 -58.05 -2.49 -20.69
CA LEU A 20 -56.92 -3.29 -20.21
C LEU A 20 -56.06 -3.78 -21.37
N ALA A 21 -56.67 -4.19 -22.47
CA ALA A 21 -55.96 -4.59 -23.68
C ALA A 21 -55.14 -3.42 -24.27
N LEU A 22 -55.75 -2.22 -24.33
CA LEU A 22 -55.08 -1.00 -24.78
C LEU A 22 -53.89 -0.61 -23.90
N LEU A 23 -54.07 -0.61 -22.58
CA LEU A 23 -52.97 -0.35 -21.63
C LEU A 23 -51.85 -1.35 -21.76
N GLY A 24 -52.17 -2.63 -21.93
CA GLY A 24 -51.21 -3.70 -22.18
C GLY A 24 -50.42 -3.49 -23.47
N ALA A 25 -51.15 -3.13 -24.57
CA ALA A 25 -50.52 -2.85 -25.86
C ALA A 25 -49.56 -1.64 -25.79
N LEU A 26 -49.98 -0.56 -25.13
CA LEU A 26 -49.13 0.63 -24.93
C LEU A 26 -47.87 0.31 -24.08
N ALA A 27 -48.04 -0.49 -23.03
CA ALA A 27 -46.91 -0.90 -22.19
C ALA A 27 -45.89 -1.76 -22.97
N VAL A 28 -46.35 -2.72 -23.77
CA VAL A 28 -45.50 -3.54 -24.64
C VAL A 28 -44.82 -2.70 -25.70
N LEU A 29 -45.56 -1.78 -26.35
CA LEU A 29 -45.01 -0.86 -27.33
C LEU A 29 -43.94 0.06 -26.72
N ALA A 30 -44.17 0.58 -25.52
CA ALA A 30 -43.19 1.41 -24.79
C ALA A 30 -41.91 0.64 -24.49
N VAL A 31 -42.00 -0.60 -24.05
CA VAL A 31 -40.81 -1.44 -23.80
C VAL A 31 -40.12 -1.80 -25.13
N ALA A 32 -40.84 -2.11 -26.17
CA ALA A 32 -40.25 -2.40 -27.48
C ALA A 32 -39.53 -1.19 -28.08
N THR A 33 -40.12 0.00 -28.01
CA THR A 33 -39.49 1.24 -28.44
C THR A 33 -38.25 1.61 -27.58
N ALA A 34 -38.34 1.40 -26.27
CA ALA A 34 -37.20 1.59 -25.36
C ALA A 34 -36.05 0.64 -25.71
N ALA A 35 -36.32 -0.64 -25.95
CA ALA A 35 -35.30 -1.62 -26.35
C ALA A 35 -34.64 -1.27 -27.70
N LEU A 36 -35.44 -0.81 -28.68
CA LEU A 36 -34.91 -0.33 -29.95
C LEU A 36 -34.11 0.97 -29.81
N ALA A 37 -34.53 1.87 -28.92
CA ALA A 37 -33.81 3.12 -28.64
C ALA A 37 -32.46 2.87 -28.01
N VAL A 38 -32.34 1.92 -27.10
CA VAL A 38 -31.07 1.53 -26.45
C VAL A 38 -30.15 0.87 -27.47
N GLY A 39 -30.66 -0.02 -28.32
CA GLY A 39 -29.92 -0.68 -29.39
C GLY A 39 -28.78 -1.56 -28.90
N ARG A 40 -27.91 -1.98 -29.84
CA ARG A 40 -26.71 -2.77 -29.51
C ARG A 40 -25.66 -1.91 -28.79
N PRO A 41 -24.99 -2.45 -27.74
CA PRO A 41 -23.94 -1.72 -27.07
C PRO A 41 -22.77 -1.46 -28.04
N ALA A 42 -22.30 -0.22 -28.04
CA ALA A 42 -21.19 0.20 -28.89
C ALA A 42 -19.85 -0.17 -28.27
N ALA A 43 -18.85 -0.39 -29.10
CA ALA A 43 -17.48 -0.53 -28.64
C ALA A 43 -16.91 0.86 -28.27
N VAL A 44 -16.28 0.95 -27.12
CA VAL A 44 -15.61 2.14 -26.63
C VAL A 44 -14.16 1.78 -26.35
N THR A 45 -13.23 2.56 -26.88
CA THR A 45 -11.83 2.47 -26.52
C THR A 45 -11.53 3.56 -25.49
N VAL A 46 -10.94 3.18 -24.38
CA VAL A 46 -10.62 4.08 -23.27
C VAL A 46 -9.12 4.09 -23.06
N THR A 47 -8.55 5.27 -22.89
CA THR A 47 -7.17 5.47 -22.47
C THR A 47 -7.21 6.40 -21.26
N ARG A 48 -6.60 5.94 -20.17
CA ARG A 48 -6.44 6.72 -18.94
C ARG A 48 -4.96 7.06 -18.79
N SER A 49 -4.67 8.27 -18.34
CA SER A 49 -3.33 8.67 -17.95
C SER A 49 -3.36 9.41 -16.61
N LEU A 50 -2.33 9.19 -15.84
CA LEU A 50 -2.11 9.80 -14.52
C LEU A 50 -0.91 10.73 -14.61
N PRO A 51 -1.11 12.01 -15.03
CA PRO A 51 -0.01 12.91 -15.31
C PRO A 51 0.86 13.23 -14.08
N MET A 52 0.30 13.09 -12.89
CA MET A 52 1.00 13.28 -11.61
C MET A 52 1.59 11.99 -11.04
N GLY A 53 1.55 10.88 -11.80
CA GLY A 53 1.99 9.56 -11.36
C GLY A 53 0.93 8.80 -10.56
N THR A 54 1.33 7.61 -10.10
CA THR A 54 0.44 6.66 -9.40
C THR A 54 0.55 6.75 -7.88
N ARG A 55 1.20 7.79 -7.32
CA ARG A 55 1.44 7.98 -5.89
C ARG A 55 1.07 9.39 -5.46
N SER A 56 0.40 9.49 -4.32
CA SER A 56 -0.03 10.76 -3.73
C SER A 56 0.01 10.68 -2.19
N SER A 57 -0.40 11.75 -1.53
CA SER A 57 -0.54 11.83 -0.06
C SER A 57 -1.97 12.22 0.31
N PRO A 58 -2.42 11.94 1.56
CA PRO A 58 -3.75 12.31 2.02
C PRO A 58 -4.02 13.81 1.86
N GLY A 59 -5.24 14.15 1.47
CA GLY A 59 -5.65 15.53 1.21
C GLY A 59 -5.14 16.13 -0.09
N ARG A 60 -4.20 15.50 -0.78
CA ARG A 60 -3.70 15.96 -2.08
C ARG A 60 -4.55 15.42 -3.21
N SER A 61 -4.98 16.31 -4.10
CA SER A 61 -5.78 15.94 -5.26
C SER A 61 -4.92 15.23 -6.32
N VAL A 62 -5.42 14.11 -6.84
CA VAL A 62 -4.84 13.37 -7.96
C VAL A 62 -5.63 13.73 -9.23
N ARG A 63 -4.95 14.25 -10.25
CA ARG A 63 -5.55 14.52 -11.55
C ARG A 63 -5.57 13.25 -12.39
N VAL A 64 -6.73 12.88 -12.86
CA VAL A 64 -6.94 11.78 -13.80
C VAL A 64 -7.34 12.37 -15.13
N HIS A 65 -6.56 12.10 -16.16
CA HIS A 65 -6.90 12.47 -17.54
C HIS A 65 -7.42 11.24 -18.27
N MET A 66 -8.64 11.32 -18.75
CA MET A 66 -9.26 10.25 -19.50
C MET A 66 -9.60 10.70 -20.92
N SER A 67 -9.28 9.83 -21.88
CA SER A 67 -9.68 9.97 -23.28
C SER A 67 -10.48 8.71 -23.68
N ALA A 68 -11.61 8.92 -24.28
CA ALA A 68 -12.48 7.82 -24.74
C ALA A 68 -12.92 8.06 -26.19
N ARG A 69 -12.97 6.99 -26.98
CA ARG A 69 -13.46 7.00 -28.35
C ARG A 69 -14.64 6.07 -28.50
N ASN A 70 -15.76 6.61 -28.97
CA ASN A 70 -16.97 5.87 -29.28
C ASN A 70 -17.01 5.54 -30.79
N THR A 71 -16.96 4.26 -31.13
CA THR A 71 -17.08 3.81 -32.53
C THR A 71 -18.53 3.59 -32.93
N GLY A 72 -19.47 3.72 -32.00
CA GLY A 72 -20.90 3.60 -32.27
C GLY A 72 -21.50 4.93 -32.73
N ARG A 73 -22.64 4.88 -33.46
CA ARG A 73 -23.31 6.07 -34.02
C ARG A 73 -24.09 6.91 -33.01
N ARG A 74 -24.35 6.41 -31.82
CA ARG A 74 -25.20 7.07 -30.81
C ARG A 74 -24.36 7.51 -29.60
N THR A 75 -24.80 8.60 -28.98
CA THR A 75 -24.20 9.12 -27.75
C THR A 75 -24.28 8.11 -26.60
N LEU A 76 -23.23 8.01 -25.80
CA LEU A 76 -23.13 7.17 -24.63
C LEU A 76 -22.98 8.03 -23.37
N ARG A 77 -23.61 7.62 -22.28
CA ARG A 77 -23.28 8.09 -20.93
C ARG A 77 -22.13 7.24 -20.42
N ILE A 78 -21.15 7.88 -19.83
CA ILE A 78 -19.99 7.21 -19.26
C ILE A 78 -19.87 7.56 -17.78
N SER A 79 -19.53 6.56 -16.99
CA SER A 79 -19.21 6.71 -15.58
C SER A 79 -18.03 5.82 -15.23
N GLU A 80 -17.22 6.26 -14.29
CA GLU A 80 -16.11 5.50 -13.79
C GLU A 80 -16.30 5.19 -12.31
N ARG A 81 -16.11 3.93 -11.96
CA ARG A 81 -16.10 3.50 -10.57
C ARG A 81 -14.76 3.82 -9.94
N VAL A 82 -14.79 4.51 -8.82
CA VAL A 82 -13.63 4.77 -7.99
C VAL A 82 -13.88 4.11 -6.64
N VAL A 83 -12.96 3.26 -6.22
CA VAL A 83 -13.00 2.59 -4.91
C VAL A 83 -11.73 2.95 -4.15
N GLY A 84 -11.87 3.33 -2.90
CA GLY A 84 -10.73 3.73 -2.07
C GLY A 84 -11.03 3.63 -0.58
N PRO A 85 -10.08 4.03 0.27
CA PRO A 85 -10.21 3.93 1.72
C PRO A 85 -11.38 4.75 2.30
N ASP A 86 -11.81 5.80 1.61
CA ASP A 86 -12.96 6.63 1.98
C ASP A 86 -14.28 6.08 1.42
N GLY A 87 -14.27 4.90 0.79
CA GLY A 87 -15.43 4.25 0.16
C GLY A 87 -15.40 4.30 -1.36
N GLY A 88 -16.47 3.79 -1.96
CA GLY A 88 -16.62 3.74 -3.42
C GLY A 88 -17.68 4.72 -3.92
N HIS A 89 -17.38 5.42 -5.01
CA HIS A 89 -18.33 6.29 -5.70
C HIS A 89 -18.14 6.22 -7.21
N ASP A 90 -19.17 6.63 -7.94
CA ASP A 90 -19.14 6.69 -9.40
C ASP A 90 -18.92 8.14 -9.85
N VAL A 91 -17.86 8.36 -10.62
CA VAL A 91 -17.59 9.64 -11.29
C VAL A 91 -18.33 9.66 -12.62
N THR A 92 -19.32 10.55 -12.76
CA THR A 92 -20.02 10.73 -14.03
C THR A 92 -19.21 11.66 -14.93
N LEU A 93 -18.97 11.21 -16.15
CA LEU A 93 -18.16 11.92 -17.12
C LEU A 93 -19.06 12.54 -18.22
N PRO A 94 -18.56 13.52 -18.98
CA PRO A 94 -19.30 14.06 -20.10
C PRO A 94 -19.74 13.00 -21.08
N ALA A 95 -20.94 13.16 -21.64
CA ALA A 95 -21.50 12.21 -22.60
C ALA A 95 -20.61 12.11 -23.84
N LEU A 96 -20.34 10.89 -24.29
CA LEU A 96 -19.47 10.62 -25.43
C LEU A 96 -20.32 10.57 -26.72
N PRO A 97 -20.14 11.52 -27.67
CA PRO A 97 -20.93 11.55 -28.89
C PRO A 97 -20.71 10.33 -29.78
N GLY A 98 -21.67 10.04 -30.63
CA GLY A 98 -21.54 8.95 -31.61
C GLY A 98 -20.45 9.24 -32.62
N ASN A 99 -19.65 8.22 -32.96
CA ASN A 99 -18.47 8.30 -33.84
C ASN A 99 -17.46 9.41 -33.40
N GLY A 100 -17.48 9.78 -32.12
CA GLY A 100 -16.68 10.87 -31.57
C GLY A 100 -15.64 10.42 -30.55
N THR A 101 -14.78 11.37 -30.25
CA THR A 101 -13.83 11.27 -29.14
C THR A 101 -14.23 12.29 -28.08
N GLY A 102 -14.02 11.94 -26.82
CA GLY A 102 -14.20 12.82 -25.69
C GLY A 102 -13.03 12.67 -24.74
N GLY A 103 -12.57 13.78 -24.17
CA GLY A 103 -11.60 13.78 -23.09
C GLY A 103 -12.20 14.51 -21.89
N SER A 104 -11.85 14.09 -20.72
CA SER A 104 -12.24 14.71 -19.47
C SER A 104 -11.14 14.59 -18.43
N ASP A 105 -10.92 15.67 -17.72
CA ASP A 105 -10.11 15.67 -16.52
C ASP A 105 -11.04 15.69 -15.32
N TYR A 106 -10.70 14.88 -14.34
CA TYR A 106 -11.33 14.94 -13.03
C TYR A 106 -10.30 14.79 -11.92
N TRP A 107 -10.68 15.21 -10.73
CA TRP A 107 -9.81 15.23 -9.58
C TRP A 107 -10.36 14.27 -8.53
N LEU A 108 -9.46 13.44 -8.01
CA LEU A 108 -9.74 12.55 -6.90
C LEU A 108 -9.01 13.05 -5.67
N GLN A 109 -9.64 12.93 -4.54
CA GLN A 109 -9.06 13.26 -3.26
C GLN A 109 -9.40 12.14 -2.28
N SER A 110 -8.40 11.70 -1.53
CA SER A 110 -8.59 10.81 -0.39
C SER A 110 -7.99 11.47 0.85
N HIS A 111 -8.70 11.39 1.94
CA HIS A 111 -8.26 11.91 3.24
C HIS A 111 -7.50 10.87 4.05
N ARG A 112 -7.59 9.61 3.64
CA ARG A 112 -6.91 8.50 4.28
C ARG A 112 -5.89 7.87 3.34
N ARG A 113 -4.83 7.29 3.91
CA ARG A 113 -3.90 6.44 3.16
C ARG A 113 -4.61 5.20 2.64
N GLY A 114 -4.12 4.63 1.57
CA GLY A 114 -4.68 3.41 1.02
C GLY A 114 -4.48 3.28 -0.48
N LEU A 115 -5.15 2.32 -1.07
CA LEU A 115 -5.17 2.09 -2.50
C LEU A 115 -6.46 2.66 -3.09
N LEU A 116 -6.33 3.54 -4.08
CA LEU A 116 -7.43 3.97 -4.93
C LEU A 116 -7.45 3.11 -6.19
N GLU A 117 -8.55 2.43 -6.43
CA GLU A 117 -8.80 1.69 -7.66
C GLU A 117 -9.70 2.52 -8.59
N LEU A 118 -9.20 2.76 -9.79
CA LEU A 118 -9.85 3.57 -10.83
C LEU A 118 -10.37 2.67 -11.92
N GLY A 119 -11.66 2.65 -12.12
CA GLY A 119 -12.31 1.82 -13.12
C GLY A 119 -12.86 0.51 -12.55
N PRO A 120 -13.36 -0.33 -13.44
CA PRO A 120 -13.46 -0.11 -14.90
C PRO A 120 -14.47 0.94 -15.30
N LEU A 121 -14.33 1.51 -16.51
CA LEU A 121 -15.25 2.46 -17.07
C LEU A 121 -16.56 1.77 -17.48
N SER A 122 -17.67 2.32 -17.09
CA SER A 122 -19.01 1.90 -17.53
C SER A 122 -19.51 2.83 -18.63
N ALA A 123 -19.78 2.31 -19.81
CA ALA A 123 -20.37 3.05 -20.91
C ALA A 123 -21.74 2.46 -21.26
N GLY A 124 -22.76 3.30 -21.32
CA GLY A 124 -24.10 2.81 -21.51
C GLY A 124 -25.10 3.82 -22.05
N ARG A 125 -26.28 3.32 -22.31
CA ARG A 125 -27.46 4.08 -22.70
C ARG A 125 -28.65 3.64 -21.85
N SER A 126 -29.50 4.58 -21.57
CA SER A 126 -30.85 4.33 -21.10
C SER A 126 -31.85 5.03 -22.03
N ASP A 127 -33.00 4.46 -22.21
CA ASP A 127 -34.10 5.16 -22.86
C ASP A 127 -34.61 6.31 -21.97
N PRO A 128 -35.34 7.29 -22.52
CA PRO A 128 -35.85 8.46 -21.76
C PRO A 128 -36.80 8.08 -20.62
N LEU A 129 -37.50 6.96 -20.73
CA LEU A 129 -38.45 6.49 -19.74
C LEU A 129 -37.82 5.56 -18.69
N GLY A 130 -36.53 5.20 -18.85
CA GLY A 130 -35.84 4.29 -17.94
C GLY A 130 -36.29 2.83 -18.00
N LEU A 131 -37.02 2.45 -19.05
CA LEU A 131 -37.55 1.09 -19.23
C LEU A 131 -36.51 0.09 -19.73
N ALA A 132 -35.50 0.59 -20.44
CA ALA A 132 -34.40 -0.22 -20.97
C ALA A 132 -33.05 0.47 -20.71
N ARG A 133 -32.06 -0.34 -20.28
CA ARG A 133 -30.70 0.11 -20.07
C ARG A 133 -29.74 -0.92 -20.63
N SER A 134 -28.73 -0.46 -21.36
CA SER A 134 -27.61 -1.29 -21.78
C SER A 134 -26.30 -0.64 -21.30
N VAL A 135 -25.55 -1.35 -20.51
CA VAL A 135 -24.26 -0.91 -19.97
C VAL A 135 -23.22 -1.96 -20.31
N ARG A 136 -22.06 -1.51 -20.76
CA ARG A 136 -20.86 -2.34 -20.88
C ARG A 136 -19.72 -1.72 -20.12
N VAL A 137 -18.88 -2.60 -19.61
CA VAL A 137 -17.66 -2.27 -18.90
C VAL A 137 -16.50 -2.27 -19.90
N HIS A 138 -15.63 -1.27 -19.81
CA HIS A 138 -14.51 -1.06 -20.72
C HIS A 138 -13.25 -0.64 -19.96
N GLY A 139 -12.09 -1.03 -20.48
CA GLY A 139 -10.79 -0.67 -19.91
C GLY A 139 -10.36 -1.55 -18.73
N ALA A 140 -9.14 -1.37 -18.31
CA ALA A 140 -8.55 -1.98 -17.13
C ALA A 140 -8.79 -1.12 -15.89
N THR A 141 -8.58 -1.71 -14.73
CA THR A 141 -8.48 -0.98 -13.46
C THR A 141 -7.05 -0.50 -13.29
N ASP A 142 -6.87 0.77 -12.96
CA ASP A 142 -5.59 1.36 -12.58
C ASP A 142 -5.58 1.62 -11.07
N GLN A 143 -4.38 1.63 -10.50
CA GLN A 143 -4.19 1.79 -9.06
C GLN A 143 -3.38 3.06 -8.76
N VAL A 144 -3.80 3.77 -7.72
CA VAL A 144 -3.09 4.93 -7.16
C VAL A 144 -2.89 4.72 -5.67
N TRP A 145 -1.64 4.76 -5.23
CA TRP A 145 -1.28 4.66 -3.83
C TRP A 145 -1.37 6.02 -3.15
N ILE A 146 -2.16 6.10 -2.11
CA ILE A 146 -2.18 7.25 -1.19
C ILE A 146 -1.28 6.88 -0.01
N HIS A 147 -0.05 7.38 -0.03
CA HIS A 147 0.95 7.12 1.01
C HIS A 147 0.50 7.72 2.35
N PRO A 148 0.90 7.17 3.50
CA PRO A 148 0.68 7.84 4.78
C PRO A 148 1.37 9.21 4.81
N SER A 149 0.84 10.15 5.58
CA SER A 149 1.52 11.41 5.88
C SER A 149 2.74 11.15 6.74
N TRP A 150 3.85 11.79 6.44
CA TRP A 150 5.09 11.62 7.17
C TRP A 150 5.92 12.90 7.20
N GLN A 151 6.86 12.97 8.13
CA GLN A 151 7.82 14.06 8.25
C GLN A 151 9.22 13.52 8.59
N TYR A 152 10.25 14.25 8.24
CA TYR A 152 11.61 13.85 8.59
C TYR A 152 11.87 14.02 10.08
N LEU A 153 12.47 12.99 10.68
CA LEU A 153 13.00 13.01 12.02
C LEU A 153 14.44 13.55 12.01
N LYS A 154 14.94 13.97 13.17
CA LYS A 154 16.33 14.48 13.29
C LYS A 154 17.36 13.40 12.95
N ALA A 155 17.19 12.20 13.52
CA ALA A 155 18.06 11.06 13.31
C ALA A 155 17.33 9.75 13.66
N ILE A 156 17.85 8.63 13.17
CA ILE A 156 17.56 7.29 13.69
C ILE A 156 18.73 6.91 14.60
N PRO A 157 18.51 6.56 15.88
CA PRO A 157 19.57 6.07 16.73
C PRO A 157 20.03 4.72 16.19
N VAL A 158 21.31 4.65 15.88
CA VAL A 158 21.99 3.43 15.45
C VAL A 158 22.89 2.99 16.58
N GLY A 159 22.70 1.77 17.07
CA GLY A 159 23.56 1.22 18.10
C GLY A 159 25.00 1.15 17.61
N ASN A 160 25.95 1.53 18.45
CA ASN A 160 27.33 1.19 18.22
C ASN A 160 27.45 -0.33 18.36
N VAL A 161 27.66 -1.04 17.26
CA VAL A 161 28.14 -2.42 17.33
C VAL A 161 29.54 -2.32 17.97
N ALA A 162 29.65 -2.65 19.25
CA ALA A 162 30.95 -2.84 19.86
C ALA A 162 31.59 -4.02 19.12
N ASP A 163 32.66 -3.74 18.39
CA ASP A 163 33.49 -4.77 17.81
C ASP A 163 33.96 -5.69 18.95
N PRO A 164 33.71 -7.01 18.93
CA PRO A 164 34.11 -7.91 20.00
C PRO A 164 35.63 -7.94 20.22
N ASP A 165 36.42 -7.36 19.33
CA ASP A 165 37.89 -7.28 19.44
C ASP A 165 38.44 -5.96 20.00
N GLY A 166 37.58 -5.04 20.46
CA GLY A 166 37.96 -3.96 21.40
C GLY A 166 38.91 -2.87 20.89
N GLU A 167 39.06 -2.64 19.59
CA GLU A 167 39.75 -1.47 19.07
C GLU A 167 38.79 -0.40 18.62
N VAL A 168 38.58 0.59 19.49
CA VAL A 168 37.88 1.85 19.16
C VAL A 168 38.89 2.71 18.38
N ASP A 169 38.92 2.52 17.07
CA ASP A 169 39.56 3.51 16.20
C ASP A 169 38.51 4.11 15.28
N GLY A 170 38.42 5.43 15.32
CA GLY A 170 37.45 6.23 14.59
C GLY A 170 37.64 6.17 13.06
N ALA A 171 37.48 5.00 12.48
CA ALA A 171 37.68 4.79 11.05
C ALA A 171 36.35 4.89 10.28
N ARG A 172 36.14 6.05 9.72
CA ARG A 172 35.38 6.20 8.48
C ARG A 172 36.13 5.42 7.40
N ALA A 173 35.65 4.24 7.05
CA ALA A 173 35.78 3.59 5.74
C ALA A 173 35.36 2.13 5.86
N GLY A 174 34.37 1.72 5.12
CA GLY A 174 33.89 0.38 4.82
C GLY A 174 34.64 -0.79 5.47
N THR A 175 34.19 -1.26 6.61
CA THR A 175 34.81 -2.43 7.26
C THR A 175 34.29 -3.66 6.55
N LEU A 176 35.08 -4.20 5.63
CA LEU A 176 34.81 -5.47 4.97
C LEU A 176 34.93 -6.60 6.00
N THR A 177 33.81 -7.09 6.49
CA THR A 177 33.81 -8.24 7.41
C THR A 177 33.88 -9.55 6.63
N PHE A 178 34.75 -10.47 7.08
CA PHE A 178 34.85 -11.80 6.51
C PHE A 178 33.52 -12.54 6.62
N HIS A 179 32.94 -12.93 5.46
CA HIS A 179 31.68 -13.66 5.41
C HIS A 179 31.88 -15.16 5.18
N THR A 180 32.58 -15.53 4.14
CA THR A 180 32.78 -16.93 3.77
C THR A 180 34.04 -17.13 2.91
N LEU A 181 34.41 -18.39 2.71
CA LEU A 181 35.39 -18.80 1.73
C LEU A 181 34.71 -19.40 0.53
N ARG A 182 34.98 -18.86 -0.66
CA ARG A 182 34.54 -19.44 -1.93
C ARG A 182 35.72 -19.78 -2.81
N ASP A 183 35.48 -20.62 -3.80
CA ASP A 183 36.50 -20.94 -4.79
C ASP A 183 36.88 -19.70 -5.61
N TYR A 184 38.18 -19.60 -5.91
CA TYR A 184 38.72 -18.55 -6.78
C TYR A 184 38.15 -18.65 -8.17
N ALA A 185 37.65 -17.54 -8.71
CA ALA A 185 37.26 -17.41 -10.11
C ALA A 185 38.24 -16.48 -10.86
N PRO A 186 38.54 -16.75 -12.16
CA PRO A 186 39.37 -15.86 -12.95
C PRO A 186 38.86 -14.41 -12.93
N GLY A 187 39.68 -13.48 -12.42
CA GLY A 187 39.32 -12.08 -12.24
C GLY A 187 39.25 -11.63 -10.77
N ASP A 188 39.27 -12.56 -9.83
CA ASP A 188 39.36 -12.22 -8.40
C ASP A 188 40.72 -11.64 -8.02
N ASP A 189 40.75 -10.69 -7.08
CA ASP A 189 42.01 -10.12 -6.57
C ASP A 189 42.74 -11.14 -5.69
N LEU A 190 43.98 -11.45 -6.08
CA LEU A 190 44.85 -12.39 -5.38
C LEU A 190 45.19 -11.96 -3.93
N ARG A 191 45.00 -10.69 -3.58
CA ARG A 191 45.15 -10.18 -2.22
C ARG A 191 44.13 -10.77 -1.25
N HIS A 192 42.98 -11.18 -1.75
CA HIS A 192 41.94 -11.79 -0.97
C HIS A 192 42.03 -13.31 -0.87
N VAL A 193 43.08 -13.95 -1.44
CA VAL A 193 43.28 -15.41 -1.35
C VAL A 193 43.63 -15.79 0.10
N HIS A 194 42.85 -16.75 0.63
CA HIS A 194 43.14 -17.32 1.95
C HIS A 194 44.14 -18.46 1.86
N TRP A 195 45.42 -18.14 1.80
CA TRP A 195 46.50 -19.07 1.53
C TRP A 195 46.52 -20.32 2.41
N ARG A 196 46.15 -20.18 3.70
CA ARG A 196 46.12 -21.30 4.65
C ARG A 196 45.04 -22.33 4.32
N SER A 197 43.84 -21.87 3.90
CA SER A 197 42.75 -22.76 3.44
C SER A 197 43.05 -23.32 2.07
N SER A 198 43.59 -22.52 1.17
CA SER A 198 44.02 -22.97 -0.18
C SER A 198 45.03 -24.08 -0.11
N ALA A 199 46.03 -23.98 0.78
CA ALA A 199 47.02 -25.03 0.98
C ALA A 199 46.46 -26.33 1.59
N ARG A 200 45.33 -26.25 2.34
CA ARG A 200 44.67 -27.44 2.90
C ARG A 200 43.72 -28.10 1.93
N LEU A 201 43.10 -27.31 1.06
CA LEU A 201 42.05 -27.79 0.14
C LEU A 201 42.61 -28.09 -1.26
N ASP A 202 43.91 -27.86 -1.48
CA ASP A 202 44.61 -28.01 -2.78
C ASP A 202 43.94 -27.27 -3.92
N ARG A 203 43.29 -26.14 -3.60
CA ARG A 203 42.60 -25.24 -4.56
C ARG A 203 42.63 -23.82 -4.01
N LEU A 204 42.65 -22.83 -4.91
CA LEU A 204 42.62 -21.43 -4.52
C LEU A 204 41.25 -21.07 -3.96
N VAL A 205 41.26 -20.52 -2.75
CA VAL A 205 40.03 -20.09 -2.03
C VAL A 205 40.19 -18.61 -1.67
N VAL A 206 39.18 -17.82 -2.02
CA VAL A 206 39.14 -16.38 -1.79
C VAL A 206 38.24 -16.07 -0.60
N ARG A 207 38.66 -15.11 0.21
CA ARG A 207 37.82 -14.53 1.25
C ARG A 207 36.76 -13.65 0.58
N GLU A 208 35.53 -14.00 0.77
CA GLU A 208 34.40 -13.15 0.40
C GLU A 208 34.08 -12.25 1.60
N TYR A 209 34.16 -10.97 1.35
CA TYR A 209 33.82 -9.95 2.33
C TYR A 209 32.44 -9.39 2.00
N VAL A 210 31.60 -9.30 3.00
CA VAL A 210 30.37 -8.52 2.92
C VAL A 210 30.64 -7.14 3.47
N ASP A 211 30.28 -6.12 2.74
CA ASP A 211 30.29 -4.76 3.25
C ASP A 211 29.22 -4.63 4.34
N THR A 212 29.65 -4.82 5.59
CA THR A 212 28.82 -4.65 6.78
C THR A 212 28.66 -3.20 7.19
N SER A 213 29.20 -2.26 6.40
CA SER A 213 29.18 -0.84 6.71
C SER A 213 27.80 -0.18 6.53
N GLN A 214 26.83 -0.86 5.93
CA GLN A 214 25.47 -0.36 5.88
C GLN A 214 24.71 -0.67 7.16
N THR A 215 24.60 0.33 8.01
CA THR A 215 23.72 0.28 9.19
C THR A 215 22.31 -0.14 8.79
N ARG A 216 21.80 -1.17 9.45
CA ARG A 216 20.49 -1.76 9.14
C ARG A 216 19.46 -1.40 10.20
N VAL A 217 18.33 -0.91 9.74
CA VAL A 217 17.19 -0.55 10.59
C VAL A 217 15.98 -1.40 10.18
N CYS A 218 15.47 -2.18 11.11
CA CYS A 218 14.23 -2.94 10.94
C CYS A 218 13.07 -2.18 11.59
N VAL A 219 12.09 -1.78 10.79
CA VAL A 219 10.84 -1.17 11.27
C VAL A 219 9.75 -2.22 11.19
N LEU A 220 9.28 -2.66 12.35
CA LEU A 220 8.17 -3.60 12.49
C LEU A 220 6.90 -2.80 12.78
N VAL A 221 5.89 -2.95 11.93
CA VAL A 221 4.60 -2.26 12.04
C VAL A 221 3.54 -3.26 12.47
N ASP A 222 2.89 -2.94 13.56
CA ASP A 222 1.81 -3.73 14.10
C ASP A 222 0.49 -3.41 13.39
N ASP A 223 0.08 -4.31 12.51
CA ASP A 223 -1.17 -4.26 11.77
C ASP A 223 -2.26 -5.18 12.38
N ARG A 224 -2.11 -5.56 13.66
CA ARG A 224 -3.19 -6.25 14.38
C ARG A 224 -4.38 -5.30 14.58
N PRO A 225 -5.61 -5.83 14.62
CA PRO A 225 -6.79 -5.01 14.88
C PRO A 225 -6.73 -4.33 16.26
N THR A 226 -7.07 -3.06 16.31
CA THR A 226 -7.25 -2.27 17.53
C THR A 226 -8.69 -1.78 17.65
N GLU A 227 -9.09 -1.25 18.81
CA GLU A 227 -10.46 -0.70 19.01
C GLU A 227 -10.78 0.43 18.02
N ASP A 228 -9.81 1.27 17.71
CA ASP A 228 -9.95 2.37 16.74
C ASP A 228 -9.77 1.89 15.26
N GLY A 229 -9.48 0.63 15.06
CA GLY A 229 -9.41 -0.01 13.76
C GLY A 229 -8.44 0.65 12.78
N ALA A 230 -8.93 0.90 11.56
CA ALA A 230 -8.10 1.43 10.48
C ALA A 230 -7.57 2.85 10.74
N ALA A 231 -8.27 3.68 11.52
CA ALA A 231 -7.79 5.03 11.85
C ALA A 231 -6.52 4.98 12.72
N ARG A 232 -6.45 4.05 13.65
CA ARG A 232 -5.25 3.83 14.47
C ARG A 232 -4.08 3.37 13.62
N LEU A 233 -4.32 2.44 12.70
CA LEU A 233 -3.29 1.95 11.79
C LEU A 233 -2.80 3.05 10.83
N ASP A 234 -3.62 4.04 10.49
CA ASP A 234 -3.20 5.19 9.69
C ASP A 234 -2.12 6.02 10.42
N GLU A 235 -2.29 6.24 11.72
CA GLU A 235 -1.31 6.94 12.55
C GLU A 235 -0.03 6.12 12.75
N VAL A 236 -0.17 4.82 13.02
CA VAL A 236 0.97 3.88 13.11
C VAL A 236 1.79 3.89 11.81
N ALA A 237 1.10 3.84 10.66
CA ALA A 237 1.76 3.89 9.35
C ALA A 237 2.45 5.25 9.09
N GLY A 238 1.88 6.36 9.57
CA GLY A 238 2.50 7.69 9.49
C GLY A 238 3.80 7.79 10.28
N ALA A 239 3.80 7.26 11.51
CA ALA A 239 5.00 7.19 12.36
C ALA A 239 6.08 6.31 11.71
N ALA A 240 5.71 5.11 11.22
CA ALA A 240 6.61 4.22 10.52
C ALA A 240 7.17 4.84 9.22
N ALA A 241 6.34 5.54 8.45
CA ALA A 241 6.77 6.24 7.25
C ALA A 241 7.80 7.34 7.55
N SER A 242 7.67 8.04 8.68
CA SER A 242 8.61 9.06 9.14
C SER A 242 9.98 8.45 9.47
N LEU A 243 10.00 7.29 10.13
CA LEU A 243 11.20 6.52 10.41
C LEU A 243 11.88 6.07 9.11
N LEU A 244 11.13 5.42 8.22
CA LEU A 244 11.65 4.91 6.95
C LEU A 244 12.18 6.03 6.05
N ALA A 245 11.45 7.14 5.92
CA ALA A 245 11.88 8.28 5.12
C ALA A 245 13.17 8.89 5.66
N THR A 246 13.31 8.98 6.99
CA THR A 246 14.52 9.48 7.63
C THR A 246 15.68 8.52 7.45
N GLY A 247 15.47 7.21 7.65
CA GLY A 247 16.50 6.20 7.47
C GLY A 247 17.03 6.15 6.04
N VAL A 248 16.12 6.11 5.04
CA VAL A 248 16.52 6.12 3.61
C VAL A 248 17.27 7.39 3.25
N ARG A 249 16.85 8.57 3.75
CA ARG A 249 17.57 9.84 3.56
C ARG A 249 18.97 9.80 4.16
N ALA A 250 19.14 9.13 5.29
CA ALA A 250 20.42 8.94 5.96
C ALA A 250 21.27 7.80 5.33
N SER A 251 20.83 7.25 4.19
CA SER A 251 21.50 6.13 3.51
C SER A 251 21.59 4.84 4.36
N LEU A 252 20.67 4.66 5.31
CA LEU A 252 20.56 3.43 6.07
C LEU A 252 19.83 2.37 5.25
N HIS A 253 20.19 1.11 5.46
CA HIS A 253 19.40 0.01 4.90
C HIS A 253 18.16 -0.22 5.77
N CYS A 254 16.99 0.17 5.26
CA CYS A 254 15.74 0.05 5.99
C CYS A 254 14.95 -1.18 5.53
N GLU A 255 14.53 -1.98 6.47
CA GLU A 255 13.61 -3.09 6.27
C GLU A 255 12.29 -2.76 6.96
N LEU A 256 11.18 -2.83 6.22
CA LEU A 256 9.82 -2.72 6.73
C LEU A 256 9.19 -4.09 6.81
N ARG A 257 8.65 -4.46 7.96
CA ARG A 257 7.84 -5.66 8.15
C ARG A 257 6.51 -5.31 8.82
N LEU A 258 5.44 -5.92 8.35
CA LEU A 258 4.15 -5.93 9.02
C LEU A 258 4.06 -7.18 9.91
N VAL A 259 3.36 -7.10 11.01
CA VAL A 259 3.12 -8.27 11.89
C VAL A 259 2.37 -9.38 11.16
N SER A 260 1.55 -9.05 10.17
CA SER A 260 0.92 -10.01 9.26
C SER A 260 1.88 -10.80 8.35
N GLY A 261 3.20 -10.51 8.41
CA GLY A 261 4.25 -11.24 7.69
C GLY A 261 4.68 -10.63 6.35
N ARG A 262 3.98 -9.59 5.84
CA ARG A 262 4.41 -8.88 4.64
C ARG A 262 5.63 -8.01 4.95
N GLY A 263 6.58 -7.94 4.01
CA GLY A 263 7.77 -7.10 4.20
C GLY A 263 8.36 -6.59 2.90
N ARG A 264 9.11 -5.51 2.99
CA ARG A 264 9.90 -4.90 1.91
C ARG A 264 11.14 -4.24 2.49
N ASP A 265 12.17 -4.09 1.69
CA ASP A 265 13.38 -3.35 2.05
C ASP A 265 13.60 -2.12 1.17
N SER A 266 14.58 -1.30 1.54
CA SER A 266 14.90 -0.04 0.86
C SER A 266 15.62 -0.21 -0.47
N SER A 267 15.94 -1.42 -0.93
CA SER A 267 16.59 -1.67 -2.23
C SER A 267 15.74 -1.18 -3.41
N ALA A 268 14.42 -1.30 -3.29
CA ALA A 268 13.46 -0.77 -4.25
C ALA A 268 13.10 0.72 -4.04
N GLY A 269 13.79 1.40 -3.10
CA GLY A 269 13.58 2.80 -2.76
C GLY A 269 12.42 3.08 -1.80
N LEU A 270 12.41 4.29 -1.24
CA LEU A 270 11.38 4.75 -0.30
C LEU A 270 9.94 4.58 -0.82
N PRO A 271 9.62 4.89 -2.10
CA PRO A 271 8.24 4.72 -2.58
C PRO A 271 7.71 3.30 -2.42
N SER A 272 8.55 2.27 -2.58
CA SER A 272 8.13 0.87 -2.42
C SER A 272 7.76 0.54 -0.97
N LEU A 273 8.48 1.10 0.01
CA LEU A 273 8.15 0.95 1.43
C LEU A 273 6.84 1.66 1.77
N LEU A 274 6.64 2.88 1.24
CA LEU A 274 5.41 3.64 1.44
C LEU A 274 4.19 3.00 0.76
N ASP A 275 4.37 2.34 -0.39
CA ASP A 275 3.32 1.55 -1.05
C ASP A 275 2.84 0.44 -0.12
N LEU A 276 3.76 -0.31 0.53
CA LEU A 276 3.40 -1.36 1.48
C LEU A 276 2.63 -0.80 2.69
N LEU A 277 3.06 0.36 3.21
CA LEU A 277 2.32 1.03 4.27
C LEU A 277 0.94 1.52 3.82
N ALA A 278 0.80 1.98 2.57
CA ALA A 278 -0.49 2.36 2.02
C ALA A 278 -1.45 1.15 1.91
N GLU A 279 -0.93 -0.01 1.53
CA GLU A 279 -1.69 -1.25 1.40
C GLU A 279 -1.98 -1.97 2.73
N ALA A 280 -1.38 -1.54 3.85
CA ALA A 280 -1.56 -2.19 5.14
C ALA A 280 -2.98 -1.98 5.67
N GLU A 281 -3.64 -3.07 6.04
CA GLU A 281 -4.98 -3.10 6.64
C GLU A 281 -4.94 -3.87 7.96
N PRO A 282 -5.87 -3.60 8.89
CA PRO A 282 -5.97 -4.39 10.11
C PRO A 282 -6.16 -5.88 9.78
N THR A 283 -5.20 -6.70 10.20
CA THR A 283 -5.16 -8.13 9.84
C THR A 283 -5.53 -9.00 11.05
N PRO A 284 -6.76 -9.55 11.10
CA PRO A 284 -7.16 -10.47 12.17
C PRO A 284 -6.31 -11.75 12.15
N GLY A 285 -5.87 -12.17 13.33
CA GLY A 285 -5.07 -13.38 13.49
C GLY A 285 -3.57 -13.20 13.22
N ALA A 286 -3.10 -12.00 12.93
CA ALA A 286 -1.68 -11.70 12.93
C ALA A 286 -1.11 -11.85 14.36
N ASP A 287 0.05 -12.50 14.47
CA ASP A 287 0.72 -12.76 15.75
C ASP A 287 2.08 -12.07 15.81
N LEU A 288 2.26 -11.23 16.82
CA LEU A 288 3.51 -10.52 17.03
C LEU A 288 4.67 -11.49 17.35
N ALA A 289 4.41 -12.57 18.07
CA ALA A 289 5.44 -13.55 18.39
C ALA A 289 6.01 -14.21 17.13
N ASP A 290 5.16 -14.56 16.17
CA ASP A 290 5.59 -15.12 14.89
C ASP A 290 6.42 -14.10 14.08
N ALA A 291 5.96 -12.85 14.03
CA ALA A 291 6.69 -11.77 13.34
C ALA A 291 8.07 -11.51 13.96
N LEU A 292 8.17 -11.52 15.29
CA LEU A 292 9.44 -11.35 16.01
C LEU A 292 10.36 -12.57 15.81
N HIS A 293 9.81 -13.77 15.78
CA HIS A 293 10.58 -14.97 15.46
C HIS A 293 11.20 -14.90 14.05
N LEU A 294 10.43 -14.44 13.07
CA LEU A 294 10.93 -14.21 11.71
C LEU A 294 12.01 -13.10 11.68
N ALA A 295 11.81 -11.99 12.39
CA ALA A 295 12.81 -10.94 12.49
C ALA A 295 14.11 -11.45 13.12
N ARG A 296 14.01 -12.32 14.14
CA ARG A 296 15.17 -12.93 14.80
C ARG A 296 15.96 -13.89 13.91
N THR A 297 15.28 -14.62 13.02
CA THR A 297 15.90 -15.65 12.16
C THR A 297 16.47 -15.10 10.86
N HIS A 298 15.84 -14.08 10.29
CA HIS A 298 16.16 -13.59 8.95
C HIS A 298 16.90 -12.25 8.92
N SER A 299 16.87 -11.49 10.01
CA SER A 299 17.46 -10.16 10.05
C SER A 299 18.47 -10.05 11.19
N GLN A 300 19.65 -9.52 10.89
CA GLN A 300 20.57 -8.93 11.85
C GLN A 300 20.69 -7.46 11.51
N GLY A 301 20.62 -6.60 12.51
CA GLY A 301 20.66 -5.16 12.28
C GLY A 301 21.15 -4.40 13.51
N ASP A 302 21.38 -3.13 13.31
CA ASP A 302 21.83 -2.26 14.38
C ASP A 302 20.66 -1.79 15.25
N THR A 303 19.50 -1.59 14.61
CA THR A 303 18.33 -1.04 15.30
C THR A 303 17.05 -1.76 14.85
N ALA A 304 16.22 -2.15 15.81
CA ALA A 304 14.84 -2.59 15.57
C ALA A 304 13.85 -1.60 16.21
N ILE A 305 12.82 -1.25 15.48
CA ILE A 305 11.79 -0.30 15.91
C ILE A 305 10.42 -0.93 15.73
N LEU A 306 9.71 -1.17 16.83
CA LEU A 306 8.32 -1.65 16.80
C LEU A 306 7.38 -0.46 16.89
N VAL A 307 6.47 -0.29 15.92
CA VAL A 307 5.46 0.77 15.90
C VAL A 307 4.08 0.13 16.00
N SER A 308 3.35 0.43 17.06
CA SER A 308 2.06 -0.20 17.34
C SER A 308 1.03 0.77 17.91
N GLY A 309 -0.24 0.47 17.64
CA GLY A 309 -1.39 1.17 18.23
C GLY A 309 -1.93 0.52 19.52
N GLY A 310 -1.36 -0.62 19.94
CA GLY A 310 -1.83 -1.34 21.12
C GLY A 310 -0.78 -2.32 21.65
N LEU A 311 0.17 -1.86 22.48
CA LEU A 311 1.22 -2.66 23.09
C LEU A 311 0.83 -3.07 24.52
N ASP A 312 1.00 -4.34 24.83
CA ASP A 312 0.89 -4.85 26.20
C ASP A 312 2.26 -5.23 26.78
N ALA A 313 2.28 -5.62 28.05
CA ALA A 313 3.51 -6.02 28.74
C ALA A 313 4.14 -7.31 28.14
N THR A 314 3.34 -8.15 27.52
CA THR A 314 3.82 -9.38 26.85
C THR A 314 4.50 -9.04 25.55
N ASP A 315 3.89 -8.16 24.76
CA ASP A 315 4.46 -7.64 23.51
C ASP A 315 5.84 -7.00 23.72
N LEU A 316 5.94 -6.12 24.74
CA LEU A 316 7.21 -5.46 25.05
C LEU A 316 8.30 -6.44 25.54
N ARG A 317 7.92 -7.46 26.32
CA ARG A 317 8.87 -8.52 26.76
C ARG A 317 9.34 -9.35 25.59
N LEU A 318 8.44 -9.76 24.69
CA LEU A 318 8.80 -10.50 23.48
C LEU A 318 9.71 -9.69 22.58
N PHE A 319 9.39 -8.40 22.38
CA PHE A 319 10.25 -7.50 21.59
C PHE A 319 11.62 -7.32 22.22
N GLY A 320 11.70 -7.23 23.56
CA GLY A 320 12.96 -7.12 24.29
C GLY A 320 13.93 -8.31 24.06
N GLN A 321 13.40 -9.50 23.70
CA GLN A 321 14.23 -10.67 23.38
C GLN A 321 15.04 -10.51 22.08
N LEU A 322 14.77 -9.47 21.28
CA LEU A 322 15.59 -9.15 20.12
C LEU A 322 16.92 -8.46 20.49
N GLY A 323 17.16 -8.15 21.76
CA GLY A 323 18.39 -7.52 22.23
C GLY A 323 19.67 -8.36 22.01
N ASP A 324 19.53 -9.67 21.74
CA ASP A 324 20.61 -10.54 21.30
C ASP A 324 20.99 -10.35 19.81
N ARG A 325 20.18 -9.64 19.03
CA ARG A 325 20.34 -9.46 17.58
C ARG A 325 20.46 -8.01 17.14
N TYR A 326 19.93 -7.09 17.93
CA TYR A 326 19.90 -5.66 17.62
C TYR A 326 20.48 -4.87 18.79
N SER A 327 21.39 -3.95 18.49
CA SER A 327 22.05 -3.11 19.49
C SER A 327 21.11 -2.04 20.06
N GLY A 328 20.10 -1.60 19.27
CA GLY A 328 19.08 -0.64 19.68
C GLY A 328 17.67 -1.20 19.53
N LEU A 329 16.89 -1.18 20.60
CA LEU A 329 15.49 -1.58 20.59
C LEU A 329 14.59 -0.40 20.98
N PHE A 330 13.70 0.00 20.07
CA PHE A 330 12.78 1.12 20.28
C PHE A 330 11.34 0.65 20.05
N ALA A 331 10.44 0.99 20.96
CA ALA A 331 9.02 0.75 20.80
C ALA A 331 8.28 2.08 20.74
N ALA A 332 7.43 2.26 19.75
CA ALA A 332 6.56 3.42 19.60
C ALA A 332 5.10 3.01 19.83
N ALA A 333 4.48 3.50 20.90
CA ALA A 333 3.07 3.32 21.19
C ALA A 333 2.29 4.54 20.72
N ILE A 334 1.46 4.35 19.67
CA ILE A 334 0.74 5.43 19.00
C ILE A 334 -0.73 5.42 19.42
N GLY A 335 -1.19 6.52 20.02
CA GLY A 335 -2.58 6.75 20.39
C GLY A 335 -3.07 5.90 21.56
N GLN A 336 -2.21 5.16 22.23
CA GLN A 336 -2.52 4.39 23.42
C GLN A 336 -2.47 5.32 24.64
N ARG A 337 -3.51 5.28 25.49
CA ARG A 337 -3.58 6.13 26.68
C ARG A 337 -2.65 5.68 27.79
N GLU A 338 -2.57 4.40 27.99
CA GLU A 338 -1.72 3.75 28.99
C GLU A 338 -0.90 2.66 28.32
N THR A 339 0.41 2.74 28.45
CA THR A 339 1.32 1.73 27.96
C THR A 339 2.11 1.18 29.16
N PRO A 340 2.25 -0.15 29.27
CA PRO A 340 3.04 -0.72 30.35
C PRO A 340 4.51 -0.27 30.25
N PRO A 341 5.25 -0.26 31.39
CA PRO A 341 6.66 0.07 31.37
C PRO A 341 7.44 -0.91 30.49
N ALA A 342 8.33 -0.38 29.67
CA ALA A 342 9.18 -1.21 28.83
C ALA A 342 10.29 -1.88 29.67
N PRO A 343 10.58 -3.16 29.43
CA PRO A 343 11.72 -3.82 30.04
C PRO A 343 13.03 -3.36 29.36
N ASP A 344 14.15 -3.39 30.08
CA ASP A 344 15.45 -3.23 29.46
C ASP A 344 15.71 -4.36 28.43
N PRO A 345 16.32 -4.07 27.26
CA PRO A 345 16.87 -2.79 26.80
C PRO A 345 15.91 -1.95 25.91
N VAL A 346 14.63 -2.12 26.01
CA VAL A 346 13.64 -1.45 25.12
C VAL A 346 13.43 0.00 25.54
N THR A 347 13.66 0.95 24.66
CA THR A 347 13.29 2.35 24.83
C THR A 347 11.89 2.60 24.29
N LEU A 348 10.96 3.00 25.15
CA LEU A 348 9.56 3.25 24.81
C LEU A 348 9.29 4.73 24.55
N ILE A 349 8.63 5.02 23.44
CA ILE A 349 8.13 6.34 23.08
C ILE A 349 6.61 6.28 22.95
N GLN A 350 5.90 7.12 23.69
CA GLN A 350 4.45 7.22 23.62
C GLN A 350 4.04 8.52 22.91
N ALA A 351 3.10 8.41 21.99
CA ALA A 351 2.58 9.56 21.26
C ALA A 351 1.08 9.39 20.96
N GLY A 352 0.36 10.49 20.85
CA GLY A 352 -1.08 10.48 20.53
C GLY A 352 -1.37 10.15 19.07
N ASP A 353 -0.49 10.58 18.18
CA ASP A 353 -0.60 10.47 16.72
C ASP A 353 0.80 10.49 16.07
N ALA A 354 0.84 10.36 14.75
CA ALA A 354 2.09 10.37 13.99
C ALA A 354 2.85 11.71 14.08
N ALA A 355 2.14 12.84 14.22
CA ALA A 355 2.76 14.15 14.33
C ALA A 355 3.46 14.32 15.68
N SER A 356 2.75 14.07 16.77
CA SER A 356 3.31 14.10 18.13
C SER A 356 4.41 13.05 18.35
N PHE A 357 4.35 11.92 17.63
CA PHE A 357 5.43 10.95 17.62
C PHE A 357 6.74 11.58 17.11
N ALA A 358 6.68 12.28 15.98
CA ALA A 358 7.88 12.89 15.41
C ALA A 358 8.47 13.97 16.35
N ASP A 359 7.61 14.75 17.03
CA ASP A 359 8.06 15.74 18.01
C ASP A 359 8.77 15.05 19.18
N ARG A 360 8.13 14.05 19.79
CA ARG A 360 8.70 13.29 20.91
C ARG A 360 9.96 12.53 20.54
N TRP A 361 10.00 11.93 19.33
CA TRP A 361 11.20 11.30 18.81
C TRP A 361 12.36 12.28 18.73
N ASN A 362 12.11 13.49 18.24
CA ASN A 362 13.10 14.54 18.09
C ASN A 362 13.58 15.15 19.40
N GLU A 363 12.79 15.07 20.46
CA GLU A 363 13.11 15.55 21.83
C GLU A 363 13.84 14.50 22.66
N ALA A 364 13.72 13.23 22.31
CA ALA A 364 14.34 12.16 23.07
C ALA A 364 15.88 12.28 23.08
N PRO A 365 16.52 12.04 24.25
CA PRO A 365 17.98 12.11 24.38
C PRO A 365 18.63 10.83 23.83
N TRP A 366 18.74 10.76 22.49
CA TRP A 366 19.41 9.63 21.86
C TRP A 366 20.89 9.58 22.24
N PRO A 367 21.45 8.40 22.55
CA PRO A 367 22.89 8.24 22.70
C PRO A 367 23.56 8.63 21.39
N ARG A 368 24.59 9.47 21.47
CA ARG A 368 25.39 9.94 20.33
C ARG A 368 26.41 8.90 19.94
#